data_294204e7fbf11f4d1df9af9b681d0ba1
#
_entry.id   294204e7fbf11f4d1df9af9b681d0ba1
#
_cell.length_a   1.000
_cell.length_b   1.000
_cell.length_c   1.000
_cell.angle_alpha   90.00
_cell.angle_beta   90.00
_cell.angle_gamma   90.00
#
_symmetry.space_group_name_H-M   'P 1'
#
loop_
_entity.id
_entity.type
_entity.pdbx_description
1 polymer ?
#
loop_
_entity_poly.entity_id
_entity_poly.type
_entity_poly.pdbx_seq_one_letter_code
_entity_poly.pdbx_strand_id
1 'polypeptide(L)'
;KLIEEITEAENVILFIDEVHEIVGAGAAGDGNMDAGNILKPALARGELQLVGATTLNEYRIIEKDAALERRMQPVQVDEPTVAETITILHGLQKRYEDYHHVKYTDEAINAAANLSNRYIQDRFLPDKAIDLLDESGSKMNLTIQLVDPKTIDKKLAEAEQQKQQASAEEDFEKAAYYRDQINKLQAMKEKQISDEETPVITEKDLSLIHI
;
A
#
# COMPACT_ATOMS: atom_id res chain seq x y z
N LYS A 1 25.96 3.30 -20.98
CA LYS A 1 24.85 3.96 -21.70
C LYS A 1 24.04 4.88 -20.80
N LEU A 2 23.32 4.36 -19.74
CA LEU A 2 22.52 5.21 -18.85
C LEU A 2 23.36 6.30 -18.13
N ILE A 3 24.54 5.94 -17.62
CA ILE A 3 25.44 6.88 -16.94
C ILE A 3 26.00 7.91 -17.91
N GLU A 4 26.36 7.52 -19.13
CA GLU A 4 26.79 8.42 -20.18
C GLU A 4 25.67 9.44 -20.52
N GLU A 5 24.44 8.97 -20.68
CA GLU A 5 23.29 9.84 -20.95
C GLU A 5 23.01 10.83 -19.78
N ILE A 6 23.19 10.39 -18.52
CA ILE A 6 23.03 11.25 -17.34
C ILE A 6 24.20 12.26 -17.25
N THR A 7 25.42 11.83 -17.57
CA THR A 7 26.60 12.71 -17.54
C THR A 7 26.55 13.78 -18.64
N GLU A 8 25.96 13.44 -19.79
CA GLU A 8 25.73 14.40 -20.88
C GLU A 8 24.61 15.39 -20.56
N ALA A 9 23.63 14.99 -19.71
CA ALA A 9 22.54 15.84 -19.29
C ALA A 9 22.89 16.55 -17.96
N GLU A 10 23.54 17.72 -18.06
CA GLU A 10 24.12 18.52 -16.95
C GLU A 10 23.11 18.88 -15.81
N ASN A 11 21.82 18.67 -15.99
CA ASN A 11 20.74 19.06 -15.07
C ASN A 11 19.99 17.86 -14.47
N VAL A 12 20.60 16.68 -14.38
CA VAL A 12 19.97 15.46 -13.84
C VAL A 12 20.60 15.10 -12.51
N ILE A 13 19.75 14.83 -11.52
CA ILE A 13 20.12 14.22 -10.24
C ILE A 13 19.65 12.77 -10.26
N LEU A 14 20.57 11.83 -10.08
CA LEU A 14 20.25 10.41 -9.99
C LEU A 14 19.84 10.08 -8.54
N PHE A 15 18.63 9.54 -8.36
CA PHE A 15 18.22 8.97 -7.08
C PHE A 15 18.36 7.44 -7.13
N ILE A 16 19.04 6.88 -6.13
CA ILE A 16 19.20 5.43 -5.98
C ILE A 16 18.70 5.03 -4.59
N ASP A 17 17.66 4.22 -4.58
CA ASP A 17 17.21 3.56 -3.35
C ASP A 17 18.08 2.33 -3.07
N GLU A 18 18.25 1.97 -1.77
CA GLU A 18 19.11 0.87 -1.32
C GLU A 18 20.52 0.94 -1.94
N VAL A 19 21.10 2.13 -1.95
CA VAL A 19 22.39 2.40 -2.62
C VAL A 19 23.53 1.50 -2.13
N HIS A 20 23.44 0.95 -0.94
CA HIS A 20 24.38 -0.02 -0.39
C HIS A 20 24.45 -1.33 -1.18
N GLU A 21 23.37 -1.77 -1.81
CA GLU A 21 23.36 -2.96 -2.67
C GLU A 21 24.27 -2.79 -3.88
N ILE A 22 24.26 -1.59 -4.46
CA ILE A 22 25.11 -1.29 -5.62
C ILE A 22 26.59 -1.24 -5.23
N VAL A 23 26.86 -0.76 -4.01
CA VAL A 23 28.24 -0.63 -3.49
C VAL A 23 28.78 -1.96 -2.96
N GLY A 24 27.91 -2.79 -2.34
CA GLY A 24 28.28 -4.05 -1.69
C GLY A 24 28.43 -5.23 -2.67
N ALA A 25 27.88 -5.17 -3.86
CA ALA A 25 27.90 -6.25 -4.86
C ALA A 25 29.31 -6.64 -5.35
N GLY A 26 30.31 -5.79 -5.13
CA GLY A 26 31.69 -6.05 -5.53
C GLY A 26 32.50 -6.97 -4.59
N ALA A 27 31.95 -7.38 -3.45
CA ALA A 27 32.65 -8.21 -2.46
C ALA A 27 32.39 -9.73 -2.61
N ALA A 28 31.35 -10.14 -3.33
CA ALA A 28 31.01 -11.54 -3.60
C ALA A 28 31.40 -11.90 -5.05
N GLY A 29 32.61 -12.44 -5.19
CA GLY A 29 33.28 -12.75 -6.45
C GLY A 29 32.56 -13.72 -7.39
N ASP A 30 31.57 -13.27 -8.12
CA ASP A 30 31.09 -13.99 -9.29
C ASP A 30 30.57 -12.96 -10.35
N GLY A 31 31.42 -12.69 -11.36
CA GLY A 31 31.10 -12.33 -12.73
C GLY A 31 30.12 -11.18 -13.08
N ASN A 32 29.42 -10.57 -12.16
CA ASN A 32 28.57 -9.42 -12.43
C ASN A 32 29.39 -8.15 -12.38
N MET A 33 29.42 -7.41 -13.49
CA MET A 33 30.01 -6.07 -13.58
C MET A 33 29.41 -5.22 -12.45
N ASP A 34 30.23 -5.00 -11.43
CA ASP A 34 29.90 -4.23 -10.24
C ASP A 34 29.47 -2.81 -10.65
N ALA A 35 28.18 -2.53 -10.53
CA ALA A 35 27.62 -1.21 -10.84
C ALA A 35 28.34 -0.13 -10.01
N GLY A 36 28.86 -0.46 -8.81
CA GLY A 36 29.69 0.40 -8.02
C GLY A 36 30.99 0.80 -8.74
N ASN A 37 31.64 -0.12 -9.45
CA ASN A 37 32.86 0.18 -10.21
C ASN A 37 32.62 1.10 -11.40
N ILE A 38 31.39 1.16 -11.90
CA ILE A 38 31.01 2.08 -12.98
C ILE A 38 30.66 3.47 -12.42
N LEU A 39 29.98 3.51 -11.26
CA LEU A 39 29.57 4.77 -10.60
C LEU A 39 30.74 5.50 -9.94
N LYS A 40 31.66 4.78 -9.29
CA LYS A 40 32.81 5.36 -8.58
C LYS A 40 33.65 6.33 -9.41
N PRO A 41 34.03 6.03 -10.67
CA PRO A 41 34.79 6.97 -11.48
C PRO A 41 34.00 8.25 -11.82
N ALA A 42 32.71 8.15 -12.15
CA ALA A 42 31.87 9.30 -12.47
C ALA A 42 31.65 10.21 -11.24
N LEU A 43 31.39 9.61 -10.07
CA LEU A 43 31.34 10.32 -8.79
C LEU A 43 32.69 10.95 -8.44
N ALA A 44 33.79 10.24 -8.72
CA ALA A 44 35.14 10.73 -8.46
C ALA A 44 35.48 11.98 -9.27
N ARG A 45 35.00 12.10 -10.50
CA ARG A 45 35.21 13.25 -11.36
C ARG A 45 34.21 14.39 -11.12
N GLY A 46 33.19 14.17 -10.32
CA GLY A 46 32.11 15.14 -10.09
C GLY A 46 31.16 15.30 -11.29
N GLU A 47 31.15 14.32 -12.17
CA GLU A 47 30.32 14.29 -13.38
C GLU A 47 28.88 13.82 -13.11
N LEU A 48 28.64 13.29 -11.93
CA LEU A 48 27.35 12.73 -11.52
C LEU A 48 26.88 13.33 -10.19
N GLN A 49 25.66 13.85 -10.18
CA GLN A 49 24.96 14.23 -8.94
C GLN A 49 24.08 13.05 -8.50
N LEU A 50 24.33 12.56 -7.28
CA LEU A 50 23.66 11.39 -6.74
C LEU A 50 23.03 11.67 -5.37
N VAL A 51 21.80 11.24 -5.19
CA VAL A 51 21.14 11.09 -3.90
C VAL A 51 20.89 9.60 -3.69
N GLY A 52 21.50 9.03 -2.66
CA GLY A 52 21.33 7.63 -2.30
C GLY A 52 20.52 7.50 -1.00
N ALA A 53 19.54 6.59 -0.96
CA ALA A 53 18.85 6.21 0.27
C ALA A 53 19.39 4.87 0.76
N THR A 54 19.52 4.74 2.10
CA THR A 54 19.94 3.50 2.76
C THR A 54 19.60 3.55 4.25
N THR A 55 19.69 2.43 4.95
CA THR A 55 19.55 2.40 6.41
C THR A 55 20.86 2.77 7.12
N LEU A 56 20.78 3.21 8.38
CA LEU A 56 21.97 3.54 9.19
C LEU A 56 22.93 2.35 9.35
N ASN A 57 22.39 1.13 9.41
CA ASN A 57 23.21 -0.08 9.57
C ASN A 57 23.99 -0.40 8.30
N GLU A 58 23.39 -0.19 7.14
CA GLU A 58 23.97 -0.50 5.84
C GLU A 58 24.87 0.63 5.31
N TYR A 59 24.63 1.86 5.80
CA TYR A 59 25.52 2.99 5.50
C TYR A 59 26.98 2.70 5.88
N ARG A 60 27.22 1.86 6.88
CA ARG A 60 28.56 1.39 7.26
C ARG A 60 29.31 0.68 6.12
N ILE A 61 28.63 0.16 5.14
CA ILE A 61 29.24 -0.43 3.95
C ILE A 61 29.83 0.68 3.08
N ILE A 62 29.13 1.79 2.97
CA ILE A 62 29.56 2.98 2.22
C ILE A 62 30.74 3.67 2.94
N GLU A 63 30.71 3.80 4.28
CA GLU A 63 31.79 4.36 5.09
C GLU A 63 33.11 3.59 4.96
N LYS A 64 33.04 2.28 4.74
CA LYS A 64 34.25 1.47 4.54
C LYS A 64 34.91 1.68 3.17
N ASP A 65 34.20 2.25 2.22
CA ASP A 65 34.72 2.59 0.90
C ASP A 65 35.21 4.02 0.86
N ALA A 66 36.53 4.21 1.04
CA ALA A 66 37.15 5.54 1.10
C ALA A 66 36.94 6.41 -0.15
N ALA A 67 36.58 5.81 -1.29
CA ALA A 67 36.28 6.55 -2.52
C ALA A 67 34.88 7.16 -2.48
N LEU A 68 33.92 6.48 -1.88
CA LEU A 68 32.54 6.92 -1.71
C LEU A 68 32.34 7.81 -0.48
N GLU A 69 32.98 7.46 0.64
CA GLU A 69 32.92 8.24 1.89
C GLU A 69 33.26 9.72 1.67
N ARG A 70 34.33 9.99 0.90
CA ARG A 70 34.77 11.36 0.61
C ARG A 70 33.85 12.12 -0.33
N ARG A 71 32.88 11.47 -0.95
CA ARG A 71 32.02 12.03 -1.99
C ARG A 71 30.56 12.11 -1.62
N MET A 72 30.17 11.40 -0.57
CA MET A 72 28.81 11.38 -0.05
C MET A 72 28.74 12.10 1.29
N GLN A 73 27.82 13.04 1.40
CA GLN A 73 27.48 13.70 2.64
C GLN A 73 26.28 12.99 3.27
N PRO A 74 26.39 12.35 4.44
CA PRO A 74 25.24 11.74 5.09
C PRO A 74 24.26 12.81 5.56
N VAL A 75 22.97 12.57 5.28
CA VAL A 75 21.84 13.35 5.77
C VAL A 75 20.95 12.38 6.53
N GLN A 76 20.96 12.47 7.84
CA GLN A 76 20.10 11.63 8.68
C GLN A 76 18.66 12.12 8.61
N VAL A 77 17.74 11.21 8.33
CA VAL A 77 16.31 11.44 8.39
C VAL A 77 15.78 10.72 9.62
N ASP A 78 15.38 11.49 10.62
CA ASP A 78 14.85 10.95 11.87
C ASP A 78 13.41 10.50 11.72
N GLU A 79 12.97 9.57 12.59
CA GLU A 79 11.58 9.14 12.69
C GLU A 79 10.70 10.33 13.08
N PRO A 80 9.58 10.56 12.36
CA PRO A 80 8.67 11.65 12.71
C PRO A 80 7.99 11.40 14.07
N THR A 81 7.64 12.46 14.75
CA THR A 81 6.83 12.40 15.96
C THR A 81 5.41 11.91 15.64
N VAL A 82 4.67 11.46 16.66
CA VAL A 82 3.26 11.07 16.52
C VAL A 82 2.41 12.22 15.93
N ALA A 83 2.67 13.47 16.33
CA ALA A 83 1.94 14.63 15.82
C ALA A 83 2.22 14.90 14.32
N GLU A 84 3.47 14.76 13.90
CA GLU A 84 3.86 14.87 12.49
C GLU A 84 3.29 13.70 11.68
N THR A 85 3.28 12.49 12.24
CA THR A 85 2.67 11.31 11.63
C THR A 85 1.17 11.51 11.39
N ILE A 86 0.43 12.06 12.35
CA ILE A 86 -0.98 12.41 12.18
C ILE A 86 -1.17 13.35 10.97
N THR A 87 -0.30 14.36 10.85
CA THR A 87 -0.35 15.29 9.71
C THR A 87 -0.08 14.58 8.39
N ILE A 88 0.88 13.65 8.36
CA ILE A 88 1.17 12.81 7.19
C ILE A 88 -0.05 11.94 6.82
N LEU A 89 -0.65 11.27 7.81
CA LEU A 89 -1.83 10.43 7.59
C LEU A 89 -3.01 11.22 7.03
N HIS A 90 -3.28 12.44 7.54
CA HIS A 90 -4.30 13.33 6.95
C HIS A 90 -4.00 13.69 5.49
N GLY A 91 -2.73 13.88 5.14
CA GLY A 91 -2.31 14.10 3.75
C GLY A 91 -2.57 12.89 2.83
N LEU A 92 -2.52 11.68 3.38
CA LEU A 92 -2.74 10.42 2.66
C LEU A 92 -4.18 9.94 2.72
N GLN A 93 -4.98 10.42 3.68
CA GLN A 93 -6.33 9.96 4.01
C GLN A 93 -7.21 9.78 2.78
N LYS A 94 -7.35 10.82 1.96
CA LYS A 94 -8.21 10.78 0.78
C LYS A 94 -7.82 9.67 -0.20
N ARG A 95 -6.53 9.44 -0.37
CA ARG A 95 -6.03 8.40 -1.29
C ARG A 95 -6.41 6.99 -0.81
N TYR A 96 -6.32 6.73 0.49
CA TYR A 96 -6.72 5.45 1.08
C TYR A 96 -8.24 5.30 1.13
N GLU A 97 -8.99 6.38 1.41
CA GLU A 97 -10.45 6.40 1.34
C GLU A 97 -10.95 6.04 -0.05
N ASP A 98 -10.37 6.65 -1.08
CA ASP A 98 -10.74 6.39 -2.47
C ASP A 98 -10.37 4.95 -2.90
N TYR A 99 -9.23 4.43 -2.43
CA TYR A 99 -8.75 3.09 -2.76
C TYR A 99 -9.58 1.98 -2.10
N HIS A 100 -9.88 2.12 -0.82
CA HIS A 100 -10.64 1.13 -0.05
C HIS A 100 -12.15 1.35 -0.07
N HIS A 101 -12.63 2.45 -0.65
CA HIS A 101 -14.04 2.85 -0.64
C HIS A 101 -14.61 2.97 0.79
N VAL A 102 -13.86 3.60 1.68
CA VAL A 102 -14.19 3.83 3.09
C VAL A 102 -14.00 5.31 3.45
N LYS A 103 -14.40 5.69 4.66
CA LYS A 103 -14.08 6.97 5.27
C LYS A 103 -13.35 6.73 6.59
N TYR A 104 -12.36 7.55 6.91
CA TYR A 104 -11.68 7.52 8.20
C TYR A 104 -12.09 8.72 9.02
N THR A 105 -12.47 8.52 10.28
CA THR A 105 -12.67 9.63 11.20
C THR A 105 -11.34 10.21 11.67
N ASP A 106 -11.34 11.45 12.15
CA ASP A 106 -10.13 12.05 12.74
C ASP A 106 -9.63 11.26 13.95
N GLU A 107 -10.54 10.67 14.72
CA GLU A 107 -10.22 9.80 15.84
C GLU A 107 -9.53 8.51 15.37
N ALA A 108 -9.95 7.94 14.24
CA ALA A 108 -9.29 6.77 13.65
C ALA A 108 -7.87 7.10 13.19
N ILE A 109 -7.65 8.23 12.54
CA ILE A 109 -6.32 8.67 12.12
C ILE A 109 -5.42 8.90 13.34
N ASN A 110 -5.92 9.58 14.36
CA ASN A 110 -5.20 9.77 15.62
C ASN A 110 -4.87 8.44 16.31
N ALA A 111 -5.83 7.51 16.32
CA ALA A 111 -5.66 6.18 16.88
C ALA A 111 -4.60 5.37 16.10
N ALA A 112 -4.59 5.42 14.76
CA ALA A 112 -3.60 4.74 13.94
C ALA A 112 -2.16 5.16 14.32
N ALA A 113 -1.90 6.45 14.46
CA ALA A 113 -0.59 6.95 14.86
C ALA A 113 -0.21 6.55 16.31
N ASN A 114 -1.15 6.69 17.25
CA ASN A 114 -0.89 6.42 18.65
C ASN A 114 -0.75 4.91 18.95
N LEU A 115 -1.65 4.07 18.40
CA LEU A 115 -1.63 2.63 18.64
C LEU A 115 -0.41 1.97 17.97
N SER A 116 -0.10 2.34 16.73
CA SER A 116 1.09 1.84 16.05
C SER A 116 2.37 2.22 16.80
N ASN A 117 2.48 3.47 17.29
CA ASN A 117 3.63 3.91 18.07
C ASN A 117 3.78 3.14 19.38
N ARG A 118 2.66 2.80 20.02
CA ARG A 118 2.65 2.13 21.34
C ARG A 118 2.87 0.63 21.24
N TYR A 119 2.31 -0.03 20.24
CA TYR A 119 2.25 -1.50 20.20
C TYR A 119 3.15 -2.13 19.14
N ILE A 120 3.49 -1.41 18.06
CA ILE A 120 4.39 -1.92 17.01
C ILE A 120 5.80 -1.40 17.29
N GLN A 121 6.69 -2.31 17.77
CA GLN A 121 8.04 -1.95 18.20
C GLN A 121 9.14 -2.25 17.17
N ASP A 122 8.83 -3.08 16.18
CA ASP A 122 9.77 -3.57 15.16
C ASP A 122 9.80 -2.72 13.88
N ARG A 123 8.99 -1.67 13.83
CA ARG A 123 8.87 -0.74 12.70
C ARG A 123 8.85 0.71 13.15
N PHE A 124 9.11 1.61 12.22
CA PHE A 124 9.18 3.06 12.47
C PHE A 124 7.96 3.80 11.96
N LEU A 125 7.68 4.97 12.54
CA LEU A 125 6.74 5.93 11.97
C LEU A 125 7.38 6.58 10.74
N PRO A 126 6.59 6.97 9.72
CA PRO A 126 5.12 6.89 9.64
C PRO A 126 4.62 5.52 9.16
N ASP A 127 5.48 4.62 8.64
CA ASP A 127 5.10 3.41 7.90
C ASP A 127 4.17 2.50 8.70
N LYS A 128 4.51 2.20 9.96
CA LYS A 128 3.65 1.36 10.82
C LYS A 128 2.25 1.93 11.04
N ALA A 129 2.09 3.25 11.00
CA ALA A 129 0.79 3.91 11.13
C ALA A 129 0.02 3.90 9.80
N ILE A 130 0.73 4.02 8.68
CA ILE A 130 0.18 3.88 7.33
C ILE A 130 -0.30 2.45 7.11
N ASP A 131 0.49 1.45 7.47
CA ASP A 131 0.11 0.03 7.39
C ASP A 131 -1.18 -0.26 8.17
N LEU A 132 -1.29 0.28 9.39
CA LEU A 132 -2.48 0.09 10.22
C LEU A 132 -3.72 0.74 9.59
N LEU A 133 -3.56 1.90 8.95
CA LEU A 133 -4.63 2.57 8.21
C LEU A 133 -5.06 1.73 7.00
N ASP A 134 -4.11 1.24 6.22
CA ASP A 134 -4.33 0.41 5.03
C ASP A 134 -5.03 -0.92 5.40
N GLU A 135 -4.54 -1.60 6.43
CA GLU A 135 -5.12 -2.86 6.91
C GLU A 135 -6.56 -2.68 7.40
N SER A 136 -6.83 -1.57 8.12
CA SER A 136 -8.20 -1.26 8.59
C SER A 136 -9.16 -1.02 7.42
N GLY A 137 -8.72 -0.32 6.39
CA GLY A 137 -9.47 -0.11 5.14
C GLY A 137 -9.76 -1.40 4.41
N SER A 138 -8.74 -2.23 4.23
CA SER A 138 -8.87 -3.56 3.62
C SER A 138 -9.84 -4.47 4.38
N LYS A 139 -9.72 -4.52 5.70
CA LYS A 139 -10.60 -5.33 6.57
C LYS A 139 -12.04 -4.88 6.49
N MET A 140 -12.28 -3.58 6.52
CA MET A 140 -13.63 -3.01 6.37
C MET A 140 -14.21 -3.35 5.00
N ASN A 141 -13.45 -3.18 3.93
CA ASN A 141 -13.88 -3.52 2.57
C ASN A 141 -14.23 -5.01 2.41
N LEU A 142 -13.46 -5.92 3.02
CA LEU A 142 -13.77 -7.35 3.02
C LEU A 142 -15.04 -7.69 3.81
N THR A 143 -15.34 -6.94 4.86
CA THR A 143 -16.54 -7.13 5.69
C THR A 143 -17.79 -6.66 4.96
N ILE A 144 -17.67 -5.59 4.19
CA ILE A 144 -18.70 -5.09 3.30
C ILE A 144 -18.53 -5.87 2.00
N GLN A 145 -19.18 -7.01 1.89
CA GLN A 145 -19.27 -7.74 0.62
C GLN A 145 -19.98 -6.85 -0.42
N LEU A 146 -19.23 -5.95 -1.03
CA LEU A 146 -19.65 -5.23 -2.23
C LEU A 146 -19.69 -6.26 -3.37
N VAL A 147 -20.77 -7.00 -3.44
CA VAL A 147 -21.09 -7.75 -4.64
C VAL A 147 -21.40 -6.70 -5.69
N ASP A 148 -20.56 -6.61 -6.73
CA ASP A 148 -20.79 -5.68 -7.85
C ASP A 148 -22.28 -5.73 -8.26
N PRO A 149 -23.02 -4.61 -8.27
CA PRO A 149 -24.44 -4.56 -8.62
C PRO A 149 -24.74 -5.28 -9.94
N LYS A 150 -23.83 -5.21 -10.91
CA LYS A 150 -23.93 -5.94 -12.18
C LYS A 150 -23.91 -7.47 -12.00
N THR A 151 -23.19 -7.95 -11.00
CA THR A 151 -23.12 -9.38 -10.66
C THR A 151 -24.42 -9.83 -9.99
N ILE A 152 -25.03 -8.98 -9.15
CA ILE A 152 -26.35 -9.26 -8.55
C ILE A 152 -27.42 -9.28 -9.63
N ASP A 153 -27.44 -8.30 -10.51
CA ASP A 153 -28.41 -8.22 -11.61
C ASP A 153 -28.32 -9.44 -12.55
N LYS A 154 -27.09 -9.88 -12.85
CA LYS A 154 -26.88 -11.10 -13.65
C LYS A 154 -27.40 -12.36 -12.95
N LYS A 155 -27.09 -12.53 -11.65
CA LYS A 155 -27.58 -13.65 -10.85
C LYS A 155 -29.11 -13.61 -10.67
N LEU A 156 -29.71 -12.43 -10.56
CA LEU A 156 -31.17 -12.26 -10.54
C LEU A 156 -31.79 -12.73 -11.83
N ALA A 157 -31.29 -12.28 -12.99
CA ALA A 157 -31.79 -12.70 -14.30
C ALA A 157 -31.66 -14.22 -14.50
N GLU A 158 -30.52 -14.82 -14.10
CA GLU A 158 -30.33 -16.28 -14.17
C GLU A 158 -31.31 -17.03 -13.25
N ALA A 159 -31.52 -16.56 -12.03
CA ALA A 159 -32.48 -17.18 -11.09
C ALA A 159 -33.92 -17.04 -11.53
N GLU A 160 -34.33 -15.92 -12.17
CA GLU A 160 -35.66 -15.72 -12.76
C GLU A 160 -35.89 -16.66 -13.93
N GLN A 161 -34.90 -16.84 -14.80
CA GLN A 161 -35.00 -17.78 -15.93
C GLN A 161 -35.16 -19.23 -15.43
N GLN A 162 -34.37 -19.63 -14.43
CA GLN A 162 -34.43 -20.96 -13.83
C GLN A 162 -35.78 -21.21 -13.13
N LYS A 163 -36.33 -20.20 -12.44
CA LYS A 163 -37.67 -20.27 -11.86
C LYS A 163 -38.75 -20.47 -12.93
N GLN A 164 -38.69 -19.74 -14.06
CA GLN A 164 -39.65 -19.89 -15.15
C GLN A 164 -39.56 -21.29 -15.77
N GLN A 165 -38.34 -21.80 -15.95
CA GLN A 165 -38.13 -23.15 -16.49
C GLN A 165 -38.70 -24.21 -15.56
N ALA A 166 -38.40 -24.15 -14.26
CA ALA A 166 -38.93 -25.08 -13.25
C ALA A 166 -40.45 -25.03 -13.18
N SER A 167 -41.06 -23.84 -13.33
CA SER A 167 -42.51 -23.69 -13.39
C SER A 167 -43.13 -24.31 -14.66
N ALA A 168 -42.45 -24.23 -15.80
CA ALA A 168 -42.91 -24.84 -17.05
C ALA A 168 -42.82 -26.39 -17.02
N GLU A 169 -41.83 -26.90 -16.24
CA GLU A 169 -41.65 -28.35 -16.01
C GLU A 169 -42.52 -28.89 -14.86
N GLU A 170 -43.40 -28.07 -14.28
CA GLU A 170 -44.26 -28.37 -13.12
C GLU A 170 -43.46 -28.81 -11.84
N ASP A 171 -42.14 -28.51 -11.75
CA ASP A 171 -41.29 -28.76 -10.62
C ASP A 171 -41.42 -27.62 -9.60
N PHE A 172 -42.48 -27.70 -8.79
CA PHE A 172 -42.82 -26.65 -7.84
C PHE A 172 -41.80 -26.53 -6.72
N GLU A 173 -41.03 -27.58 -6.39
CA GLU A 173 -40.00 -27.55 -5.37
C GLU A 173 -38.81 -26.70 -5.84
N LYS A 174 -38.33 -26.91 -7.05
CA LYS A 174 -37.28 -26.06 -7.65
C LYS A 174 -37.75 -24.63 -7.88
N ALA A 175 -38.98 -24.43 -8.30
CA ALA A 175 -39.55 -23.09 -8.50
C ALA A 175 -39.59 -22.32 -7.17
N ALA A 176 -39.93 -22.98 -6.04
CA ALA A 176 -39.89 -22.40 -4.69
C ALA A 176 -38.45 -22.06 -4.25
N TYR A 177 -37.51 -22.95 -4.50
CA TYR A 177 -36.09 -22.71 -4.22
C TYR A 177 -35.56 -21.47 -4.94
N TYR A 178 -35.81 -21.33 -6.26
CA TYR A 178 -35.36 -20.15 -7.02
C TYR A 178 -36.08 -18.87 -6.61
N ARG A 179 -37.36 -18.94 -6.21
CA ARG A 179 -38.06 -17.80 -5.61
C ARG A 179 -37.36 -17.31 -4.33
N ASP A 180 -36.96 -18.23 -3.48
CA ASP A 180 -36.27 -17.87 -2.22
C ASP A 180 -34.87 -17.31 -2.48
N GLN A 181 -34.18 -17.77 -3.52
CA GLN A 181 -32.93 -17.18 -4.01
C GLN A 181 -33.12 -15.76 -4.55
N ILE A 182 -34.15 -15.52 -5.36
CA ILE A 182 -34.52 -14.20 -5.87
C ILE A 182 -34.78 -13.23 -4.71
N ASN A 183 -35.59 -13.63 -3.74
CA ASN A 183 -35.89 -12.81 -2.57
C ASN A 183 -34.62 -12.43 -1.77
N LYS A 184 -33.68 -13.38 -1.59
CA LYS A 184 -32.38 -13.11 -0.95
C LYS A 184 -31.54 -12.14 -1.74
N LEU A 185 -31.44 -12.30 -3.06
CA LEU A 185 -30.68 -11.41 -3.94
C LEU A 185 -31.29 -10.00 -4.01
N GLN A 186 -32.62 -9.90 -4.00
CA GLN A 186 -33.32 -8.61 -3.95
C GLN A 186 -33.09 -7.90 -2.61
N ALA A 187 -33.18 -8.62 -1.49
CA ALA A 187 -32.89 -8.06 -0.17
C ALA A 187 -31.42 -7.61 -0.05
N MET A 188 -30.48 -8.34 -0.65
CA MET A 188 -29.07 -7.89 -0.75
C MET A 188 -28.93 -6.63 -1.60
N LYS A 189 -29.63 -6.53 -2.71
CA LYS A 189 -29.62 -5.35 -3.58
C LYS A 189 -30.24 -4.12 -2.89
N GLU A 190 -31.37 -4.29 -2.22
CA GLU A 190 -32.00 -3.23 -1.43
C GLU A 190 -31.14 -2.75 -0.29
N LYS A 191 -30.46 -3.68 0.39
CA LYS A 191 -29.52 -3.35 1.46
C LYS A 191 -28.29 -2.59 0.93
N GLN A 192 -27.76 -2.94 -0.23
CA GLN A 192 -26.69 -2.19 -0.89
C GLN A 192 -27.12 -0.78 -1.33
N ILE A 193 -28.37 -0.62 -1.78
CA ILE A 193 -28.93 0.68 -2.17
C ILE A 193 -29.23 1.55 -0.93
N SER A 194 -29.59 0.94 0.22
CA SER A 194 -29.81 1.66 1.47
C SER A 194 -28.52 2.01 2.19
N ASP A 195 -27.44 1.24 2.00
CA ASP A 195 -26.09 1.47 2.51
C ASP A 195 -25.24 2.28 1.49
N GLU A 196 -25.82 3.30 0.83
CA GLU A 196 -25.08 4.32 0.06
C GLU A 196 -24.17 5.18 0.98
N GLU A 197 -24.18 4.96 2.27
CA GLU A 197 -23.22 5.55 3.18
C GLU A 197 -21.89 4.77 3.09
N THR A 198 -20.89 5.45 2.52
CA THR A 198 -19.51 4.96 2.53
C THR A 198 -19.15 4.52 3.96
N PRO A 199 -18.70 3.28 4.18
CA PRO A 199 -18.42 2.77 5.52
C PRO A 199 -17.39 3.64 6.24
N VAL A 200 -17.64 3.91 7.51
CA VAL A 200 -16.81 4.80 8.32
C VAL A 200 -15.99 3.97 9.31
N ILE A 201 -14.68 4.11 9.23
CA ILE A 201 -13.73 3.50 10.14
C ILE A 201 -13.53 4.41 11.34
N THR A 202 -13.71 3.86 12.52
CA THR A 202 -13.58 4.53 13.81
C THR A 202 -12.37 3.99 14.58
N GLU A 203 -12.00 4.62 15.70
CA GLU A 203 -10.96 4.15 16.61
C GLU A 203 -11.15 2.68 17.04
N LYS A 204 -12.42 2.23 17.21
CA LYS A 204 -12.74 0.87 17.63
C LYS A 204 -12.33 -0.18 16.60
N ASP A 205 -12.44 0.14 15.32
CA ASP A 205 -12.10 -0.76 14.23
C ASP A 205 -10.60 -1.01 14.17
N LEU A 206 -9.81 0.01 14.49
CA LEU A 206 -8.35 -0.08 14.60
C LEU A 206 -7.90 -0.90 15.81
N SER A 207 -8.59 -0.77 16.95
CA SER A 207 -8.26 -1.51 18.17
C SER A 207 -8.53 -3.02 18.07
N LEU A 208 -9.34 -3.45 17.08
CA LEU A 208 -9.65 -4.86 16.78
C LEU A 208 -8.66 -5.49 15.80
N ILE A 209 -7.74 -4.72 15.26
CA ILE A 209 -6.62 -5.25 14.48
C ILE A 209 -5.64 -5.83 15.50
N HIS A 210 -5.40 -7.13 15.41
CA HIS A 210 -4.43 -7.82 16.27
C HIS A 210 -3.02 -7.30 15.94
N ILE A 211 -2.58 -6.34 16.75
CA ILE A 211 -1.23 -5.78 16.74
C ILE A 211 -0.34 -6.67 17.60
#